data_8c8a763db7c841f122d0c1655aad6564
#
_entry.id   8c8a763db7c841f122d0c1655aad6564
#
_cell.length_a   1.000
_cell.length_b   1.000
_cell.length_c   1.000
_cell.angle_alpha   90.00
_cell.angle_beta   90.00
_cell.angle_gamma   90.00
#
_symmetry.space_group_name_H-M   'P 1'
#
loop_
_entity.id
_entity.type
_entity.pdbx_description
1 polymer ?
#
loop_
_entity_poly.entity_id
_entity_poly.type
_entity_poly.pdbx_seq_one_letter_code
_entity_poly.pdbx_strand_id
1 'polypeptide(L)'
;KLNPSGTLEQRYTKPGPYHVAHHTHHSDNAAIKEYHIYTPQRTAPGQTLPLVLMVNGTATPASTYAPIFEHLASWGFVVIGNEDGWTGTGATTSTMLDTALELNTAESSPIKGFVNTSKIGITGHSQGGASAVNAATKYSNSNRYTSLYTASAVGHGTANGNNWHYDTSKLKTATYMMAGTGPSDNLAISPLGDLQQNFRALNTDKPSVIARRKTVGHKDVLEYGDAYMTAWFLWTLSDNAEAKAVFAGDNAELRHNNDWQDVETKHIQ
;
A
#
# COMPACT_ATOMS: atom_id res chain seq x y z
N LYS A 1 10.59 -17.95 7.06
CA LYS A 1 9.35 -18.02 7.84
C LYS A 1 9.28 -16.88 8.85
N LEU A 2 8.13 -16.20 8.91
CA LEU A 2 7.94 -15.05 9.78
C LEU A 2 7.67 -15.49 11.23
N ASN A 3 8.40 -14.87 12.17
CA ASN A 3 8.16 -14.99 13.60
C ASN A 3 8.09 -13.58 14.19
N PRO A 4 6.99 -12.85 13.98
CA PRO A 4 6.89 -11.49 14.48
C PRO A 4 6.87 -11.43 16.01
N SER A 5 7.50 -10.40 16.57
CA SER A 5 7.58 -10.19 18.00
C SER A 5 6.31 -9.55 18.59
N GLY A 6 5.62 -8.74 17.80
CA GLY A 6 4.42 -8.04 18.26
C GLY A 6 3.18 -8.91 18.24
N THR A 7 2.31 -8.80 19.24
CA THR A 7 1.05 -9.55 19.32
C THR A 7 0.10 -9.20 18.18
N LEU A 8 -0.03 -7.91 17.86
CA LEU A 8 -0.85 -7.46 16.73
C LEU A 8 -0.19 -7.80 15.41
N GLU A 9 1.14 -7.68 15.31
CA GLU A 9 1.88 -8.12 14.13
C GLU A 9 1.64 -9.60 13.86
N GLN A 10 1.67 -10.44 14.88
CA GLN A 10 1.33 -11.87 14.75
C GLN A 10 -0.09 -12.07 14.24
N ARG A 11 -1.04 -11.31 14.78
CA ARG A 11 -2.44 -11.39 14.35
C ARG A 11 -2.63 -11.04 12.89
N TYR A 12 -2.08 -9.92 12.45
CA TYR A 12 -2.26 -9.44 11.08
C TYR A 12 -1.33 -10.11 10.07
N THR A 13 -0.40 -10.93 10.51
CA THR A 13 0.34 -11.85 9.63
C THR A 13 -0.52 -13.02 9.17
N LYS A 14 -1.49 -13.42 9.97
CA LYS A 14 -2.39 -14.54 9.66
C LYS A 14 -3.41 -14.15 8.59
N PRO A 15 -3.99 -15.13 7.88
CA PRO A 15 -5.14 -14.85 7.01
C PRO A 15 -6.28 -14.23 7.81
N GLY A 16 -7.01 -13.32 7.16
CA GLY A 16 -8.21 -12.72 7.72
C GLY A 16 -9.43 -13.64 7.57
N PRO A 17 -10.61 -13.14 7.98
CA PRO A 17 -11.81 -13.97 8.03
C PRO A 17 -12.52 -14.20 6.70
N TYR A 18 -12.11 -13.51 5.63
CA TYR A 18 -12.79 -13.61 4.34
C TYR A 18 -12.15 -14.67 3.44
N HIS A 19 -12.99 -15.47 2.77
CA HIS A 19 -12.54 -16.23 1.62
C HIS A 19 -12.31 -15.30 0.45
N VAL A 20 -11.26 -15.58 -0.35
CA VAL A 20 -10.82 -14.68 -1.43
C VAL A 20 -10.97 -15.37 -2.78
N ALA A 21 -11.53 -14.63 -3.75
CA ALA A 21 -11.58 -15.04 -5.15
C ALA A 21 -10.62 -14.18 -5.96
N HIS A 22 -10.07 -14.76 -7.04
CA HIS A 22 -9.16 -14.07 -7.96
C HIS A 22 -9.83 -13.99 -9.34
N HIS A 23 -9.92 -12.77 -9.86
CA HIS A 23 -10.44 -12.51 -11.20
C HIS A 23 -9.40 -11.77 -12.03
N THR A 24 -9.48 -11.91 -13.33
CA THR A 24 -8.65 -11.14 -14.27
C THR A 24 -9.53 -10.31 -15.18
N HIS A 25 -8.98 -9.18 -15.64
CA HIS A 25 -9.67 -8.30 -16.57
C HIS A 25 -8.66 -7.79 -17.60
N HIS A 26 -8.91 -8.06 -18.87
CA HIS A 26 -8.02 -7.67 -19.96
C HIS A 26 -7.99 -6.16 -20.13
N SER A 27 -6.81 -5.62 -20.47
CA SER A 27 -6.61 -4.22 -20.84
C SER A 27 -5.94 -4.11 -22.20
N ASP A 28 -6.40 -3.19 -23.02
CA ASP A 28 -5.76 -2.87 -24.29
C ASP A 28 -4.53 -1.97 -24.12
N ASN A 29 -4.27 -1.48 -22.90
CA ASN A 29 -3.06 -0.74 -22.61
C ASN A 29 -1.87 -1.70 -22.62
N ALA A 30 -0.87 -1.41 -23.49
CA ALA A 30 0.26 -2.30 -23.72
C ALA A 30 1.14 -2.54 -22.48
N ALA A 31 1.20 -1.59 -21.57
CA ALA A 31 1.96 -1.73 -20.31
C ALA A 31 1.17 -2.50 -19.26
N ILE A 32 -0.11 -2.22 -19.12
CA ILE A 32 -0.98 -2.83 -18.13
C ILE A 32 -1.27 -4.30 -18.45
N LYS A 33 -1.63 -4.60 -19.69
CA LYS A 33 -1.96 -5.94 -20.22
C LYS A 33 -3.17 -6.58 -19.55
N GLU A 34 -3.14 -6.76 -18.25
CA GLU A 34 -4.17 -7.45 -17.49
C GLU A 34 -4.25 -6.91 -16.07
N TYR A 35 -5.47 -6.75 -15.58
CA TYR A 35 -5.71 -6.46 -14.17
C TYR A 35 -5.93 -7.76 -13.42
N HIS A 36 -5.39 -7.84 -12.21
CA HIS A 36 -5.66 -8.89 -11.25
C HIS A 36 -6.51 -8.30 -10.13
N ILE A 37 -7.67 -8.91 -9.88
CA ILE A 37 -8.66 -8.42 -8.93
C ILE A 37 -8.89 -9.51 -7.89
N TYR A 38 -8.57 -9.21 -6.64
CA TYR A 38 -8.79 -10.12 -5.52
C TYR A 38 -9.93 -9.58 -4.69
N THR A 39 -10.96 -10.41 -4.49
CA THR A 39 -12.19 -9.99 -3.82
C THR A 39 -12.49 -10.87 -2.61
N PRO A 40 -12.81 -10.26 -1.46
CA PRO A 40 -13.40 -11.01 -0.36
C PRO A 40 -14.79 -11.51 -0.76
N GLN A 41 -15.18 -12.70 -0.29
CA GLN A 41 -16.52 -13.17 -0.47
C GLN A 41 -17.50 -12.25 0.25
N ARG A 42 -18.58 -11.84 -0.43
CA ARG A 42 -19.64 -11.03 0.20
C ARG A 42 -20.27 -11.81 1.35
N THR A 43 -20.52 -11.13 2.45
CA THR A 43 -21.17 -11.71 3.63
C THR A 43 -22.61 -11.24 3.80
N ALA A 44 -23.01 -10.19 3.06
CA ALA A 44 -24.37 -9.67 3.06
C ALA A 44 -24.69 -8.98 1.75
N PRO A 45 -25.95 -8.97 1.29
CA PRO A 45 -26.37 -8.18 0.13
C PRO A 45 -26.07 -6.69 0.35
N GLY A 46 -25.59 -6.03 -0.69
CA GLY A 46 -25.29 -4.59 -0.62
C GLY A 46 -24.03 -4.20 0.17
N GLN A 47 -23.29 -5.17 0.68
CA GLN A 47 -22.02 -4.91 1.36
C GLN A 47 -21.06 -4.20 0.42
N THR A 48 -20.42 -3.13 0.92
CA THR A 48 -19.30 -2.48 0.24
C THR A 48 -18.05 -2.58 1.09
N LEU A 49 -16.90 -2.70 0.43
CA LEU A 49 -15.60 -2.80 1.07
C LEU A 49 -14.63 -1.77 0.50
N PRO A 50 -13.61 -1.37 1.27
CA PRO A 50 -12.56 -0.50 0.77
C PRO A 50 -11.81 -1.13 -0.40
N LEU A 51 -11.27 -0.27 -1.26
CA LEU A 51 -10.41 -0.65 -2.38
C LEU A 51 -8.96 -0.32 -2.05
N VAL A 52 -8.05 -1.22 -2.36
CA VAL A 52 -6.61 -0.95 -2.32
C VAL A 52 -6.00 -1.28 -3.67
N LEU A 53 -5.33 -0.30 -4.27
CA LEU A 53 -4.54 -0.51 -5.49
C LEU A 53 -3.10 -0.82 -5.11
N MET A 54 -2.53 -1.88 -5.70
CA MET A 54 -1.13 -2.24 -5.48
C MET A 54 -0.30 -1.89 -6.72
N VAL A 55 0.80 -1.17 -6.51
CA VAL A 55 1.66 -0.69 -7.57
C VAL A 55 2.99 -1.42 -7.56
N ASN A 56 3.33 -1.99 -8.72
CA ASN A 56 4.50 -2.87 -8.87
C ASN A 56 5.83 -2.13 -8.77
N GLY A 57 6.83 -2.84 -8.25
CA GLY A 57 8.23 -2.49 -8.41
C GLY A 57 8.72 -2.81 -9.82
N THR A 58 9.98 -2.46 -10.09
CA THR A 58 10.62 -2.63 -11.41
C THR A 58 10.55 -4.07 -11.88
N ALA A 59 10.06 -4.25 -13.11
CA ALA A 59 9.98 -5.54 -13.79
C ALA A 59 9.28 -6.65 -12.99
N THR A 60 8.36 -6.28 -12.10
CA THR A 60 7.67 -7.23 -11.22
C THR A 60 6.17 -7.12 -11.47
N PRO A 61 5.56 -8.04 -12.22
CA PRO A 61 4.12 -8.01 -12.47
C PRO A 61 3.31 -8.36 -11.22
N ALA A 62 2.04 -7.96 -11.22
CA ALA A 62 1.14 -8.20 -10.09
C ALA A 62 1.06 -9.69 -9.71
N SER A 63 1.16 -10.59 -10.68
CA SER A 63 1.14 -12.04 -10.43
C SER A 63 2.23 -12.50 -9.46
N THR A 64 3.36 -11.79 -9.40
CA THR A 64 4.44 -12.08 -8.45
C THR A 64 4.04 -11.77 -7.01
N TYR A 65 3.11 -10.84 -6.80
CA TYR A 65 2.66 -10.41 -5.48
C TYR A 65 1.40 -11.16 -5.01
N ALA A 66 0.96 -12.20 -5.69
CA ALA A 66 -0.30 -12.89 -5.39
C ALA A 66 -0.51 -13.19 -3.90
N PRO A 67 0.47 -13.72 -3.14
CA PRO A 67 0.27 -13.97 -1.72
C PRO A 67 -0.06 -12.70 -0.90
N ILE A 68 0.53 -11.57 -1.28
CA ILE A 68 0.27 -10.28 -0.61
C ILE A 68 -1.15 -9.80 -0.93
N PHE A 69 -1.57 -9.92 -2.18
CA PHE A 69 -2.93 -9.56 -2.62
C PHE A 69 -3.98 -10.40 -1.89
N GLU A 70 -3.77 -11.71 -1.85
CA GLU A 70 -4.69 -12.64 -1.18
C GLU A 70 -4.78 -12.35 0.32
N HIS A 71 -3.64 -12.10 0.95
CA HIS A 71 -3.60 -11.79 2.37
C HIS A 71 -4.39 -10.52 2.67
N LEU A 72 -4.14 -9.43 1.95
CA LEU A 72 -4.83 -8.17 2.18
C LEU A 72 -6.33 -8.30 1.92
N ALA A 73 -6.70 -8.98 0.82
CA ALA A 73 -8.10 -9.22 0.51
C ALA A 73 -8.81 -10.06 1.59
N SER A 74 -8.09 -11.02 2.20
CA SER A 74 -8.66 -11.84 3.27
C SER A 74 -9.07 -11.03 4.50
N TRP A 75 -8.55 -9.83 4.64
CA TRP A 75 -8.90 -8.90 5.72
C TRP A 75 -10.01 -7.93 5.35
N GLY A 76 -10.63 -8.07 4.17
CA GLY A 76 -11.81 -7.30 3.80
C GLY A 76 -11.55 -6.14 2.84
N PHE A 77 -10.62 -6.29 1.93
CA PHE A 77 -10.32 -5.30 0.90
C PHE A 77 -10.49 -5.88 -0.50
N VAL A 78 -11.05 -5.09 -1.41
CA VAL A 78 -10.92 -5.36 -2.83
C VAL A 78 -9.53 -4.88 -3.24
N VAL A 79 -8.70 -5.77 -3.78
CA VAL A 79 -7.30 -5.45 -4.11
C VAL A 79 -7.09 -5.63 -5.61
N ILE A 80 -6.55 -4.60 -6.27
CA ILE A 80 -6.34 -4.62 -7.72
C ILE A 80 -4.90 -4.22 -8.03
N GLY A 81 -4.29 -4.97 -8.95
CA GLY A 81 -3.00 -4.66 -9.54
C GLY A 81 -2.98 -4.97 -11.02
N ASN A 82 -1.88 -4.66 -11.69
CA ASN A 82 -1.71 -4.94 -13.13
C ASN A 82 -0.30 -5.44 -13.42
N GLU A 83 0.01 -5.67 -14.71
CA GLU A 83 1.28 -6.29 -15.09
C GLU A 83 2.38 -5.28 -15.46
N ASP A 84 2.14 -3.97 -15.30
CA ASP A 84 3.15 -2.96 -15.64
C ASP A 84 4.38 -3.08 -14.76
N GLY A 85 5.54 -3.30 -15.36
CA GLY A 85 6.84 -3.36 -14.68
C GLY A 85 7.61 -2.03 -14.67
N TRP A 86 7.00 -0.94 -15.18
CA TRP A 86 7.64 0.37 -15.25
C TRP A 86 6.63 1.46 -14.90
N THR A 87 6.34 1.57 -13.61
CA THR A 87 5.18 2.30 -13.09
C THR A 87 5.46 3.73 -12.65
N GLY A 88 6.72 4.13 -12.59
CA GLY A 88 7.24 5.27 -11.82
C GLY A 88 6.50 6.60 -11.93
N THR A 89 5.96 6.94 -13.12
CA THR A 89 5.25 8.20 -13.31
C THR A 89 3.85 8.23 -12.69
N GLY A 90 3.30 7.06 -12.36
CA GLY A 90 1.93 6.95 -11.86
C GLY A 90 0.85 6.88 -12.94
N ALA A 91 1.22 6.97 -14.23
CA ALA A 91 0.24 7.03 -15.31
C ALA A 91 -0.64 5.77 -15.40
N THR A 92 -0.04 4.59 -15.41
CA THR A 92 -0.80 3.33 -15.46
C THR A 92 -1.58 3.08 -14.18
N THR A 93 -1.09 3.57 -13.05
CA THR A 93 -1.82 3.50 -11.76
C THR A 93 -3.05 4.39 -11.79
N SER A 94 -2.95 5.60 -12.35
CA SER A 94 -4.10 6.49 -12.53
C SER A 94 -5.17 5.84 -13.42
N THR A 95 -4.74 5.22 -14.52
CA THR A 95 -5.64 4.46 -15.40
C THR A 95 -6.30 3.30 -14.67
N MET A 96 -5.55 2.59 -13.83
CA MET A 96 -6.07 1.48 -13.03
C MET A 96 -7.18 1.94 -12.08
N LEU A 97 -7.03 3.10 -11.45
CA LEU A 97 -8.08 3.64 -10.59
C LEU A 97 -9.36 3.92 -11.38
N ASP A 98 -9.25 4.57 -12.53
CA ASP A 98 -10.41 4.84 -13.38
C ASP A 98 -11.11 3.53 -13.79
N THR A 99 -10.33 2.52 -14.16
CA THR A 99 -10.87 1.20 -14.52
C THR A 99 -11.57 0.54 -13.34
N ALA A 100 -10.99 0.61 -12.14
CA ALA A 100 -11.62 0.06 -10.94
C ALA A 100 -12.97 0.71 -10.65
N LEU A 101 -13.05 2.03 -10.79
CA LEU A 101 -14.29 2.76 -10.59
C LEU A 101 -15.36 2.41 -11.65
N GLU A 102 -14.95 2.22 -12.89
CA GLU A 102 -15.84 1.74 -13.96
C GLU A 102 -16.36 0.33 -13.67
N LEU A 103 -15.47 -0.58 -13.25
CA LEU A 103 -15.84 -1.96 -12.93
C LEU A 103 -16.81 -2.03 -11.73
N ASN A 104 -16.75 -1.04 -10.83
CA ASN A 104 -17.69 -0.96 -9.72
C ASN A 104 -19.13 -0.70 -10.18
N THR A 105 -19.34 -0.21 -11.40
CA THR A 105 -20.65 0.08 -11.95
C THR A 105 -21.04 -0.81 -13.14
N ALA A 106 -20.11 -1.59 -13.68
CA ALA A 106 -20.35 -2.41 -14.87
C ALA A 106 -21.13 -3.67 -14.51
N GLU A 107 -22.20 -3.96 -15.28
CA GLU A 107 -23.15 -5.06 -15.01
C GLU A 107 -22.49 -6.44 -14.89
N SER A 108 -21.50 -6.74 -15.73
CA SER A 108 -20.84 -8.05 -15.75
C SER A 108 -19.58 -8.12 -14.89
N SER A 109 -19.28 -7.06 -14.15
CA SER A 109 -18.06 -6.99 -13.36
C SER A 109 -18.15 -7.82 -12.06
N PRO A 110 -17.06 -8.50 -11.66
CA PRO A 110 -17.02 -9.21 -10.38
C PRO A 110 -17.06 -8.28 -9.16
N ILE A 111 -16.86 -6.98 -9.36
CA ILE A 111 -16.88 -6.00 -8.25
C ILE A 111 -18.05 -5.00 -8.37
N LYS A 112 -19.04 -5.29 -9.20
CA LYS A 112 -20.19 -4.39 -9.36
C LYS A 112 -20.85 -4.09 -8.02
N GLY A 113 -20.91 -2.80 -7.66
CA GLY A 113 -21.53 -2.33 -6.42
C GLY A 113 -20.83 -2.77 -5.15
N PHE A 114 -19.59 -3.26 -5.25
CA PHE A 114 -18.87 -3.84 -4.10
C PHE A 114 -17.87 -2.88 -3.46
N VAL A 115 -17.39 -1.88 -4.20
CA VAL A 115 -16.37 -0.95 -3.71
C VAL A 115 -17.02 0.23 -3.01
N ASN A 116 -16.53 0.53 -1.80
CA ASN A 116 -16.81 1.79 -1.14
C ASN A 116 -15.87 2.85 -1.72
N THR A 117 -16.40 3.68 -2.60
CA THR A 117 -15.61 4.66 -3.37
C THR A 117 -15.08 5.83 -2.53
N SER A 118 -15.48 5.94 -1.28
CA SER A 118 -14.91 6.92 -0.35
C SER A 118 -13.76 6.38 0.50
N LYS A 119 -13.41 5.10 0.33
CA LYS A 119 -12.37 4.41 1.09
C LYS A 119 -11.41 3.71 0.12
N ILE A 120 -10.48 4.48 -0.44
CA ILE A 120 -9.53 3.99 -1.44
C ILE A 120 -8.10 4.20 -0.95
N GLY A 121 -7.37 3.11 -0.85
CA GLY A 121 -5.97 3.09 -0.50
C GLY A 121 -5.07 2.73 -1.68
N ILE A 122 -3.80 3.04 -1.54
CA ILE A 122 -2.77 2.71 -2.52
C ILE A 122 -1.52 2.24 -1.80
N THR A 123 -0.91 1.19 -2.32
CA THR A 123 0.35 0.65 -1.81
C THR A 123 1.32 0.43 -2.96
N GLY A 124 2.60 0.69 -2.73
CA GLY A 124 3.62 0.48 -3.76
C GLY A 124 4.96 0.07 -3.17
N HIS A 125 5.69 -0.78 -3.90
CA HIS A 125 7.01 -1.28 -3.55
C HIS A 125 8.06 -0.71 -4.51
N SER A 126 9.16 -0.20 -3.97
CA SER A 126 10.31 0.24 -4.76
C SER A 126 9.94 1.37 -5.72
N GLN A 127 10.11 1.18 -7.03
CA GLN A 127 9.60 2.10 -8.06
C GLN A 127 8.11 2.36 -7.87
N GLY A 128 7.34 1.34 -7.48
CA GLY A 128 5.93 1.46 -7.18
C GLY A 128 5.62 2.40 -6.02
N GLY A 129 6.56 2.63 -5.11
CA GLY A 129 6.43 3.62 -4.05
C GLY A 129 6.45 5.05 -4.60
N ALA A 130 7.37 5.35 -5.52
CA ALA A 130 7.38 6.63 -6.23
C ALA A 130 6.10 6.80 -7.06
N SER A 131 5.70 5.74 -7.76
CA SER A 131 4.46 5.74 -8.54
C SER A 131 3.23 6.00 -7.68
N ALA A 132 3.15 5.40 -6.50
CA ALA A 132 2.01 5.60 -5.59
C ALA A 132 1.87 7.06 -5.18
N VAL A 133 2.98 7.71 -4.84
CA VAL A 133 2.97 9.15 -4.53
C VAL A 133 2.56 9.96 -5.76
N ASN A 134 3.11 9.65 -6.93
CA ASN A 134 2.76 10.35 -8.17
C ASN A 134 1.28 10.16 -8.52
N ALA A 135 0.75 8.96 -8.42
CA ALA A 135 -0.66 8.68 -8.66
C ALA A 135 -1.57 9.47 -7.71
N ALA A 136 -1.15 9.63 -6.47
CA ALA A 136 -1.93 10.34 -5.44
C ALA A 136 -1.73 11.86 -5.45
N THR A 137 -0.90 12.41 -6.34
CA THR A 137 -0.58 13.85 -6.34
C THR A 137 -0.67 14.54 -7.70
N LYS A 138 -0.58 13.82 -8.82
CA LYS A 138 -0.35 14.44 -10.13
C LYS A 138 -1.47 14.25 -11.16
N TYR A 139 -2.56 13.58 -10.80
CA TYR A 139 -3.61 13.23 -11.77
C TYR A 139 -4.95 13.78 -11.34
N SER A 140 -5.89 13.87 -12.27
CA SER A 140 -7.23 14.40 -12.00
C SER A 140 -8.01 13.57 -10.96
N ASN A 141 -7.67 12.29 -10.82
CA ASN A 141 -8.29 11.40 -9.85
C ASN A 141 -7.47 11.21 -8.56
N SER A 142 -6.38 11.96 -8.39
CA SER A 142 -5.50 11.81 -7.22
C SER A 142 -6.20 12.03 -5.88
N ASN A 143 -7.20 12.88 -5.85
CA ASN A 143 -7.94 13.19 -4.62
C ASN A 143 -8.86 12.05 -4.15
N ARG A 144 -8.98 10.98 -4.93
CA ARG A 144 -9.80 9.82 -4.54
C ARG A 144 -9.11 8.97 -3.47
N TYR A 145 -7.79 9.01 -3.38
CA TYR A 145 -7.06 8.25 -2.38
C TYR A 145 -7.17 8.88 -1.00
N THR A 146 -7.40 8.07 0.04
CA THR A 146 -7.47 8.51 1.43
C THR A 146 -6.37 7.90 2.31
N SER A 147 -5.72 6.83 1.85
CA SER A 147 -4.65 6.16 2.59
C SER A 147 -3.56 5.66 1.64
N LEU A 148 -2.32 5.76 2.08
CA LEU A 148 -1.15 5.36 1.29
C LEU A 148 -0.17 4.60 2.18
N TYR A 149 0.40 3.52 1.61
CA TYR A 149 1.49 2.79 2.21
C TYR A 149 2.59 2.58 1.17
N THR A 150 3.85 2.82 1.54
CA THR A 150 4.97 2.45 0.68
C THR A 150 5.91 1.49 1.39
N ALA A 151 6.37 0.48 0.66
CA ALA A 151 7.43 -0.42 1.08
C ALA A 151 8.69 -0.08 0.29
N SER A 152 9.70 0.45 0.96
CA SER A 152 11.01 0.77 0.38
C SER A 152 10.91 1.57 -0.92
N ALA A 153 10.17 2.66 -0.89
CA ALA A 153 10.09 3.57 -2.03
C ALA A 153 11.51 3.99 -2.46
N VAL A 154 11.77 4.02 -3.76
CA VAL A 154 13.06 4.47 -4.28
C VAL A 154 13.36 5.88 -3.80
N GLY A 155 14.63 6.15 -3.49
CA GLY A 155 15.07 7.49 -3.09
C GLY A 155 14.96 8.51 -4.23
N HIS A 156 15.05 9.77 -3.88
CA HIS A 156 14.87 10.88 -4.82
C HIS A 156 15.91 10.89 -5.94
N GLY A 157 17.16 10.48 -5.65
CA GLY A 157 18.20 10.39 -6.67
C GLY A 157 17.82 9.45 -7.81
N THR A 158 17.38 8.25 -7.48
CA THR A 158 16.92 7.26 -8.47
C THR A 158 15.66 7.73 -9.18
N ALA A 159 14.69 8.25 -8.44
CA ALA A 159 13.44 8.73 -9.02
C ALA A 159 13.69 9.86 -10.03
N ASN A 160 14.50 10.84 -9.65
CA ASN A 160 14.81 11.99 -10.53
C ASN A 160 15.58 11.55 -11.77
N GLY A 161 16.51 10.62 -11.63
CA GLY A 161 17.28 10.09 -12.76
C GLY A 161 16.46 9.32 -13.78
N ASN A 162 15.26 8.88 -13.43
CA ASN A 162 14.36 8.11 -14.28
C ASN A 162 13.08 8.87 -14.67
N ASN A 163 12.98 10.16 -14.35
CA ASN A 163 11.78 10.97 -14.55
C ASN A 163 10.56 10.48 -13.74
N TRP A 164 10.80 9.91 -12.57
CA TRP A 164 9.77 9.52 -11.61
C TRP A 164 9.70 10.47 -10.42
N HIS A 165 10.13 11.70 -10.59
CA HIS A 165 10.14 12.67 -9.50
C HIS A 165 8.81 12.67 -8.76
N TYR A 166 8.86 12.56 -7.44
CA TYR A 166 7.68 12.57 -6.59
C TYR A 166 7.86 13.54 -5.41
N ASP A 167 6.76 14.03 -4.90
CA ASP A 167 6.74 15.06 -3.86
C ASP A 167 5.69 14.70 -2.80
N THR A 168 6.14 14.22 -1.64
CA THR A 168 5.25 13.84 -0.55
C THR A 168 4.55 15.03 0.09
N SER A 169 5.05 16.26 -0.09
CA SER A 169 4.40 17.46 0.45
C SER A 169 3.01 17.71 -0.13
N LYS A 170 2.70 17.09 -1.26
CA LYS A 170 1.42 17.22 -1.95
C LYS A 170 0.43 16.13 -1.61
N LEU A 171 0.82 15.14 -0.82
CA LEU A 171 -0.08 14.08 -0.36
C LEU A 171 -1.12 14.63 0.60
N LYS A 172 -2.35 14.14 0.45
CA LYS A 172 -3.48 14.46 1.34
C LYS A 172 -3.98 13.24 2.10
N THR A 173 -3.29 12.13 1.95
CA THR A 173 -3.65 10.83 2.51
C THR A 173 -3.10 10.67 3.92
N ALA A 174 -3.71 9.78 4.71
CA ALA A 174 -3.01 9.13 5.79
C ALA A 174 -1.86 8.32 5.17
N THR A 175 -0.64 8.44 5.70
CA THR A 175 0.56 7.93 5.02
C THR A 175 1.45 7.15 5.98
N TYR A 176 1.74 5.90 5.62
CA TYR A 176 2.73 5.08 6.31
C TYR A 176 3.80 4.65 5.30
N MET A 177 5.05 5.01 5.57
CA MET A 177 6.18 4.66 4.71
C MET A 177 7.18 3.85 5.53
N MET A 178 7.55 2.66 5.06
CA MET A 178 8.52 1.82 5.72
C MET A 178 9.68 1.46 4.78
N ALA A 179 10.78 1.03 5.35
CA ALA A 179 11.92 0.45 4.64
C ALA A 179 12.58 -0.59 5.52
N GLY A 180 13.51 -1.36 4.95
CA GLY A 180 14.35 -2.26 5.71
C GLY A 180 15.65 -1.60 6.14
N THR A 181 16.37 -2.21 7.09
CA THR A 181 17.71 -1.77 7.45
C THR A 181 18.81 -2.63 6.81
N GLY A 182 18.43 -3.67 6.06
CA GLY A 182 19.40 -4.49 5.32
C GLY A 182 20.16 -3.66 4.28
N PRO A 183 21.34 -4.13 3.82
CA PRO A 183 22.21 -3.30 2.99
C PRO A 183 21.60 -2.76 1.72
N SER A 184 20.75 -3.54 1.03
CA SER A 184 20.14 -3.11 -0.22
C SER A 184 19.26 -1.86 -0.06
N ASP A 185 18.53 -1.76 1.04
CA ASP A 185 17.74 -0.57 1.36
C ASP A 185 18.61 0.51 2.01
N ASN A 186 19.34 0.13 3.05
CA ASN A 186 20.06 1.10 3.88
C ASN A 186 21.15 1.85 3.12
N LEU A 187 21.84 1.16 2.19
CA LEU A 187 22.99 1.75 1.47
C LEU A 187 22.64 2.22 0.06
N ALA A 188 21.51 1.80 -0.51
CA ALA A 188 21.26 2.05 -1.93
C ALA A 188 19.84 2.52 -2.24
N ILE A 189 18.82 1.67 -2.04
CA ILE A 189 17.52 1.90 -2.66
C ILE A 189 16.62 2.84 -1.85
N SER A 190 16.54 2.63 -0.53
CA SER A 190 15.62 3.37 0.32
C SER A 190 16.26 3.70 1.67
N PRO A 191 17.32 4.52 1.68
CA PRO A 191 18.03 4.84 2.91
C PRO A 191 17.21 5.72 3.85
N LEU A 192 17.59 5.72 5.13
CA LEU A 192 16.86 6.46 6.17
C LEU A 192 16.71 7.94 5.84
N GLY A 193 17.76 8.56 5.27
CA GLY A 193 17.71 9.99 4.91
C GLY A 193 16.58 10.33 3.97
N ASP A 194 16.35 9.49 2.94
CA ASP A 194 15.22 9.69 2.00
C ASP A 194 13.88 9.45 2.69
N LEU A 195 13.78 8.41 3.51
CA LEU A 195 12.56 8.11 4.25
C LEU A 195 12.19 9.28 5.19
N GLN A 196 13.17 9.83 5.91
CA GLN A 196 12.96 10.98 6.78
C GLN A 196 12.63 12.25 6.01
N GLN A 197 13.27 12.48 4.87
CA GLN A 197 12.98 13.61 4.01
C GLN A 197 11.52 13.56 3.55
N ASN A 198 11.06 12.41 3.09
CA ASN A 198 9.68 12.19 2.68
C ASN A 198 8.70 12.46 3.83
N PHE A 199 9.03 11.99 5.02
CA PHE A 199 8.19 12.17 6.21
C PHE A 199 8.11 13.65 6.62
N ARG A 200 9.25 14.34 6.66
CA ARG A 200 9.30 15.76 7.03
C ARG A 200 8.57 16.66 6.05
N ALA A 201 8.56 16.29 4.77
CA ALA A 201 7.88 17.04 3.73
C ALA A 201 6.35 16.91 3.79
N LEU A 202 5.82 15.87 4.44
CA LEU A 202 4.37 15.67 4.55
C LEU A 202 3.70 16.91 5.14
N ASN A 203 2.66 17.39 4.45
CA ASN A 203 1.92 18.60 4.81
C ASN A 203 0.41 18.31 4.88
N THR A 204 0.06 17.16 5.42
CA THR A 204 -1.33 16.75 5.67
C THR A 204 -1.62 16.77 7.16
N ASP A 205 -2.88 16.93 7.52
CA ASP A 205 -3.35 16.80 8.91
C ASP A 205 -3.72 15.36 9.28
N LYS A 206 -3.56 14.42 8.34
CA LYS A 206 -3.87 13.01 8.54
C LYS A 206 -2.76 12.29 9.28
N PRO A 207 -3.05 11.15 9.93
CA PRO A 207 -2.03 10.32 10.56
C PRO A 207 -0.89 9.96 9.61
N SER A 208 0.34 10.09 10.08
CA SER A 208 1.53 9.79 9.28
C SER A 208 2.56 9.05 10.12
N VAL A 209 3.18 8.04 9.53
CA VAL A 209 4.15 7.17 10.21
C VAL A 209 5.31 6.86 9.27
N ILE A 210 6.53 6.82 9.80
CA ILE A 210 7.63 6.08 9.18
C ILE A 210 8.18 5.07 10.18
N ALA A 211 8.73 3.98 9.66
CA ALA A 211 9.42 2.96 10.45
C ALA A 211 10.35 2.14 9.57
N ARG A 212 11.38 1.54 10.16
CA ARG A 212 12.26 0.60 9.45
C ARG A 212 12.25 -0.76 10.12
N ARG A 213 12.11 -1.81 9.29
CA ARG A 213 12.20 -3.20 9.74
C ARG A 213 13.66 -3.61 9.84
N LYS A 214 14.11 -3.99 11.05
CA LYS A 214 15.50 -4.37 11.30
C LYS A 214 15.91 -5.58 10.46
N THR A 215 17.11 -5.54 9.93
CA THR A 215 17.81 -6.61 9.21
C THR A 215 17.24 -7.03 7.85
N VAL A 216 16.07 -6.52 7.49
CA VAL A 216 15.39 -6.92 6.25
C VAL A 216 15.89 -6.06 5.09
N GLY A 217 16.18 -6.71 3.96
CA GLY A 217 16.60 -6.05 2.73
C GLY A 217 15.43 -5.74 1.81
N HIS A 218 15.73 -5.02 0.74
CA HIS A 218 14.75 -4.50 -0.22
C HIS A 218 13.79 -5.55 -0.80
N LYS A 219 14.30 -6.75 -1.01
CA LYS A 219 13.52 -7.85 -1.61
C LYS A 219 12.44 -8.40 -0.68
N ASP A 220 12.67 -8.34 0.64
CA ASP A 220 11.82 -9.03 1.61
C ASP A 220 10.89 -8.08 2.38
N VAL A 221 10.99 -6.78 2.17
CA VAL A 221 10.20 -5.79 2.94
C VAL A 221 8.70 -5.96 2.79
N LEU A 222 8.23 -6.44 1.63
CA LEU A 222 6.78 -6.67 1.44
C LEU A 222 6.27 -7.73 2.40
N GLU A 223 6.96 -8.86 2.48
CA GLU A 223 6.57 -9.94 3.37
C GLU A 223 6.66 -9.53 4.84
N TYR A 224 7.79 -8.93 5.24
CA TYR A 224 8.02 -8.54 6.62
C TYR A 224 7.23 -7.30 7.05
N GLY A 225 6.79 -6.49 6.11
CA GLY A 225 5.96 -5.32 6.37
C GLY A 225 4.46 -5.56 6.25
N ASP A 226 4.05 -6.72 5.71
CA ASP A 226 2.66 -6.99 5.32
C ASP A 226 1.67 -6.89 6.49
N ALA A 227 2.04 -7.40 7.67
CA ALA A 227 1.16 -7.35 8.84
C ALA A 227 0.80 -5.90 9.21
N TYR A 228 1.79 -5.02 9.23
CA TYR A 228 1.55 -3.61 9.57
C TYR A 228 0.97 -2.80 8.41
N MET A 229 1.21 -3.20 7.17
CA MET A 229 0.46 -2.65 6.04
C MET A 229 -1.03 -2.97 6.19
N THR A 230 -1.35 -4.22 6.49
CA THR A 230 -2.73 -4.67 6.71
C THR A 230 -3.38 -3.90 7.86
N ALA A 231 -2.68 -3.76 8.98
CA ALA A 231 -3.17 -2.98 10.13
C ALA A 231 -3.39 -1.51 9.76
N TRP A 232 -2.50 -0.92 8.96
CA TRP A 232 -2.62 0.45 8.50
C TRP A 232 -3.91 0.68 7.72
N PHE A 233 -4.20 -0.17 6.74
CA PHE A 233 -5.42 -0.05 5.95
C PHE A 233 -6.67 -0.42 6.76
N LEU A 234 -6.60 -1.39 7.66
CA LEU A 234 -7.70 -1.69 8.56
C LEU A 234 -8.06 -0.48 9.43
N TRP A 235 -7.07 0.22 9.95
CA TRP A 235 -7.33 1.44 10.72
C TRP A 235 -7.85 2.57 9.83
N THR A 236 -7.09 2.93 8.78
CA THR A 236 -7.32 4.17 8.02
C THR A 236 -8.46 4.06 7.01
N LEU A 237 -8.81 2.86 6.56
CA LEU A 237 -9.91 2.65 5.62
C LEU A 237 -11.14 2.00 6.24
N SER A 238 -10.99 1.24 7.33
CA SER A 238 -12.08 0.48 7.93
C SER A 238 -12.36 0.84 9.39
N ASP A 239 -11.70 1.86 9.93
CA ASP A 239 -11.86 2.33 11.31
C ASP A 239 -11.68 1.24 12.37
N ASN A 240 -10.83 0.26 12.11
CA ASN A 240 -10.56 -0.84 13.01
C ASN A 240 -9.76 -0.36 14.22
N ALA A 241 -10.39 -0.35 15.40
CA ALA A 241 -9.79 0.16 16.62
C ALA A 241 -8.62 -0.70 17.11
N GLU A 242 -8.68 -2.01 16.90
CA GLU A 242 -7.60 -2.91 17.29
C GLU A 242 -6.35 -2.68 16.43
N ALA A 243 -6.53 -2.55 15.12
CA ALA A 243 -5.43 -2.25 14.22
C ALA A 243 -4.80 -0.88 14.52
N LYS A 244 -5.62 0.10 14.90
CA LYS A 244 -5.13 1.42 15.32
C LYS A 244 -4.13 1.32 16.47
N ALA A 245 -4.28 0.35 17.37
CA ALA A 245 -3.40 0.18 18.52
C ALA A 245 -1.95 -0.18 18.13
N VAL A 246 -1.71 -0.57 16.89
CA VAL A 246 -0.33 -0.71 16.36
C VAL A 246 0.37 0.64 16.36
N PHE A 247 -0.34 1.72 16.03
CA PHE A 247 0.24 3.03 15.71
C PHE A 247 -0.05 4.10 16.77
N ALA A 248 -1.12 3.98 17.52
CA ALA A 248 -1.64 5.04 18.38
C ALA A 248 -1.69 4.61 19.85
N GLY A 249 -1.61 5.62 20.74
CA GLY A 249 -1.66 5.44 22.19
C GLY A 249 -0.28 5.26 22.79
N ASP A 250 -0.21 5.32 24.12
CA ASP A 250 1.05 5.22 24.87
C ASP A 250 1.72 3.86 24.69
N ASN A 251 0.92 2.83 24.43
CA ASN A 251 1.39 1.47 24.24
C ASN A 251 1.37 1.03 22.76
N ALA A 252 1.46 1.97 21.83
CA ALA A 252 1.49 1.66 20.40
C ALA A 252 2.52 0.57 20.10
N GLU A 253 2.05 -0.55 19.55
CA GLU A 253 2.91 -1.72 19.39
C GLU A 253 4.16 -1.44 18.57
N LEU A 254 4.04 -0.68 17.49
CA LEU A 254 5.16 -0.40 16.59
C LEU A 254 6.35 0.24 17.33
N ARG A 255 6.08 1.12 18.30
CA ARG A 255 7.14 1.79 19.09
C ARG A 255 7.84 0.84 20.06
N HIS A 256 7.17 -0.23 20.47
CA HIS A 256 7.69 -1.18 21.46
C HIS A 256 8.13 -2.51 20.83
N ASN A 257 7.95 -2.67 19.53
CA ASN A 257 8.34 -3.87 18.80
C ASN A 257 9.84 -3.83 18.48
N ASN A 258 10.60 -4.74 19.09
CA ASN A 258 12.05 -4.80 18.94
C ASN A 258 12.54 -5.12 17.53
N ASP A 259 11.66 -5.59 16.65
CA ASP A 259 12.00 -5.85 15.25
C ASP A 259 11.99 -4.58 14.39
N TRP A 260 11.53 -3.47 14.94
CA TRP A 260 11.37 -2.21 14.23
C TRP A 260 12.18 -1.10 14.91
N GLN A 261 12.57 -0.10 14.10
CA GLN A 261 13.33 1.06 14.57
C GLN A 261 12.99 2.31 13.75
N ASP A 262 13.52 3.45 14.17
CA ASP A 262 13.34 4.74 13.49
C ASP A 262 11.87 5.11 13.30
N VAL A 263 11.05 4.83 14.30
CA VAL A 263 9.63 5.13 14.28
C VAL A 263 9.41 6.61 14.56
N GLU A 264 8.77 7.30 13.61
CA GLU A 264 8.33 8.68 13.77
C GLU A 264 6.87 8.80 13.37
N THR A 265 6.11 9.60 14.09
CA THR A 265 4.68 9.79 13.84
C THR A 265 4.30 11.26 13.83
N LYS A 266 3.26 11.60 13.04
CA LYS A 266 2.60 12.90 13.04
C LYS A 266 1.09 12.69 13.12
N HIS A 267 0.40 13.56 13.88
CA HIS A 267 -1.06 13.56 13.98
C HIS A 267 -1.65 12.25 14.50
N ILE A 268 -0.93 11.61 15.40
CA ILE A 268 -1.35 10.38 16.08
C ILE A 268 -1.18 10.59 17.59
N GLN A 269 -2.22 10.26 18.34
CA GLN A 269 -2.19 10.36 19.80
C GLN A 269 -2.24 9.01 20.47
#